data_78d35c8b17fe6049c5d6dc657b12b72b
#
_entry.id   78d35c8b17fe6049c5d6dc657b12b72b
#
_cell.length_a   1.000
_cell.length_b   1.000
_cell.length_c   1.000
_cell.angle_alpha   90.00
_cell.angle_beta   90.00
_cell.angle_gamma   90.00
#
_symmetry.space_group_name_H-M   'P 1'
#
loop_
_entity.id
_entity.type
_entity.pdbx_description
1 polymer ?
#
loop_
_entity_poly.entity_id
_entity_poly.type
_entity_poly.pdbx_seq_one_letter_code
_entity_poly.pdbx_strand_id
1 'polypeptide(L)'
;MSTKALLRQFDAWRAEGRALVLATVVGTAGSTYTKAGHRILIADSGDYQGLVSGGCLEGDLAAHAREVITSGEAHIVTYDLRGENEELFGLGIGCDGLLRILLQRLSPDAEYEPFARIADLLRGDAPAPCAIVLADRGELRVGDTLFAATGPVTDDVLRTELRPLPRLLVLGAGPDAAPVVTLADLLGWRITVV
;
A
#
# COMPACT_ATOMS: atom_id res chain seq x y z
N MET A 1 -7.32 -7.97 -4.07
CA MET A 1 -8.04 -7.03 -3.15
C MET A 1 -7.99 -5.64 -3.75
N SER A 2 -9.08 -4.84 -3.67
CA SER A 2 -9.15 -3.57 -4.39
C SER A 2 -8.66 -2.38 -3.54
N THR A 3 -8.14 -1.34 -4.20
CA THR A 3 -7.77 -0.06 -3.55
C THR A 3 -8.96 0.56 -2.81
N LYS A 4 -10.18 0.41 -3.31
CA LYS A 4 -11.41 0.88 -2.63
C LYS A 4 -11.61 0.20 -1.27
N ALA A 5 -11.33 -1.11 -1.16
CA ALA A 5 -11.41 -1.83 0.10
C ALA A 5 -10.34 -1.35 1.10
N LEU A 6 -9.11 -1.06 0.62
CA LEU A 6 -8.06 -0.48 1.44
C LEU A 6 -8.47 0.89 2.01
N LEU A 7 -9.05 1.76 1.18
CA LEU A 7 -9.53 3.08 1.59
C LEU A 7 -10.69 2.99 2.59
N ARG A 8 -11.63 2.07 2.40
CA ARG A 8 -12.74 1.84 3.36
C ARG A 8 -12.21 1.38 4.72
N GLN A 9 -11.25 0.47 4.73
CA GLN A 9 -10.66 -0.02 5.98
C GLN A 9 -9.85 1.08 6.69
N PHE A 10 -9.14 1.90 5.93
CA PHE A 10 -8.46 3.07 6.47
C PHE A 10 -9.43 4.01 7.19
N ASP A 11 -10.55 4.36 6.54
CA ASP A 11 -11.54 5.23 7.15
C ASP A 11 -12.11 4.64 8.46
N ALA A 12 -12.37 3.34 8.49
CA ALA A 12 -12.86 2.65 9.69
C ALA A 12 -11.84 2.71 10.83
N TRP A 13 -10.60 2.31 10.59
CA TRP A 13 -9.55 2.33 11.61
C TRP A 13 -9.15 3.74 12.05
N ARG A 14 -9.17 4.70 11.13
CA ARG A 14 -8.97 6.12 11.45
C ARG A 14 -10.07 6.64 12.38
N ALA A 15 -11.32 6.30 12.12
CA ALA A 15 -12.45 6.70 12.97
C ALA A 15 -12.38 6.09 14.38
N GLU A 16 -11.76 4.91 14.52
CA GLU A 16 -11.49 4.25 15.79
C GLU A 16 -10.24 4.83 16.51
N GLY A 17 -9.50 5.74 15.88
CA GLY A 17 -8.29 6.34 16.45
C GLY A 17 -7.10 5.37 16.56
N ARG A 18 -7.07 4.30 15.75
CA ARG A 18 -6.06 3.25 15.84
C ARG A 18 -4.70 3.72 15.30
N ALA A 19 -3.63 3.24 15.91
CA ALA A 19 -2.31 3.33 15.31
C ALA A 19 -2.19 2.29 14.19
N LEU A 20 -1.68 2.73 13.03
CA LEU A 20 -1.55 1.92 11.83
C LEU A 20 -0.12 1.95 11.30
N VAL A 21 0.19 0.99 10.45
CA VAL A 21 1.40 1.00 9.61
C VAL A 21 1.00 0.90 8.15
N LEU A 22 1.54 1.82 7.35
CA LEU A 22 1.54 1.71 5.91
C LEU A 22 2.72 0.86 5.47
N ALA A 23 2.45 -0.30 4.90
CA ALA A 23 3.46 -1.14 4.28
C ALA A 23 3.42 -0.92 2.76
N THR A 24 4.50 -0.39 2.20
CA THR A 24 4.63 -0.11 0.76
C THR A 24 5.74 -0.96 0.15
N VAL A 25 5.44 -1.70 -0.91
CA VAL A 25 6.48 -2.39 -1.69
C VAL A 25 7.31 -1.34 -2.40
N VAL A 26 8.58 -1.22 -2.05
CA VAL A 26 9.50 -0.21 -2.58
C VAL A 26 10.54 -0.76 -3.55
N GLY A 27 10.66 -2.09 -3.63
CA GLY A 27 11.55 -2.73 -4.59
C GLY A 27 11.16 -4.19 -4.80
N THR A 28 11.36 -4.69 -6.02
CA THR A 28 11.13 -6.09 -6.38
C THR A 28 12.18 -6.56 -7.37
N ALA A 29 12.56 -7.84 -7.28
CA ALA A 29 13.36 -8.53 -8.31
C ALA A 29 12.85 -9.96 -8.47
N GLY A 30 12.97 -10.51 -9.67
CA GLY A 30 12.48 -11.86 -9.97
C GLY A 30 10.95 -11.95 -10.01
N SER A 31 10.42 -13.13 -9.67
CA SER A 31 8.98 -13.42 -9.67
C SER A 31 8.35 -13.04 -8.33
N THR A 32 7.53 -11.99 -8.32
CA THR A 32 6.88 -11.49 -7.11
C THR A 32 5.38 -11.33 -7.29
N TYR A 33 4.62 -11.57 -6.22
CA TYR A 33 3.16 -11.46 -6.20
C TYR A 33 2.69 -10.02 -6.48
N THR A 34 3.40 -9.03 -5.90
CA THR A 34 3.10 -7.61 -6.07
C THR A 34 4.29 -6.87 -6.69
N LYS A 35 4.06 -5.63 -7.10
CA LYS A 35 5.07 -4.75 -7.70
C LYS A 35 5.30 -3.51 -6.86
N ALA A 36 6.41 -2.80 -7.11
CA ALA A 36 6.71 -1.54 -6.45
C ALA A 36 5.55 -0.55 -6.54
N GLY A 37 5.26 0.14 -5.46
CA GLY A 37 4.12 1.03 -5.30
C GLY A 37 2.87 0.35 -4.72
N HIS A 38 2.83 -0.98 -4.60
CA HIS A 38 1.71 -1.67 -3.94
C HIS A 38 1.71 -1.38 -2.44
N ARG A 39 0.53 -1.25 -1.85
CA ARG A 39 0.34 -0.83 -0.44
C ARG A 39 -0.65 -1.72 0.28
N ILE A 40 -0.36 -1.97 1.56
CA ILE A 40 -1.29 -2.55 2.53
C ILE A 40 -1.28 -1.74 3.81
N LEU A 41 -2.31 -1.87 4.62
CA LEU A 41 -2.38 -1.31 5.97
C LEU A 41 -2.37 -2.43 7.01
N ILE A 42 -1.63 -2.20 8.09
CA ILE A 42 -1.55 -3.10 9.23
C ILE A 42 -1.91 -2.29 10.47
N ALA A 43 -2.82 -2.80 11.28
CA ALA A 43 -3.24 -2.16 12.51
C ALA A 43 -2.43 -2.67 13.71
N ASP A 44 -2.50 -1.93 14.80
CA ASP A 44 -1.88 -2.24 16.11
C ASP A 44 -2.24 -3.63 16.67
N SER A 45 -3.45 -4.12 16.35
CA SER A 45 -3.88 -5.48 16.68
C SER A 45 -3.14 -6.57 15.89
N GLY A 46 -2.49 -6.23 14.79
CA GLY A 46 -1.94 -7.15 13.80
C GLY A 46 -2.91 -7.50 12.67
N ASP A 47 -4.15 -6.98 12.70
CA ASP A 47 -5.05 -7.08 11.56
C ASP A 47 -4.49 -6.33 10.37
N TYR A 48 -4.68 -6.83 9.16
CA TYR A 48 -4.18 -6.19 7.95
C TYR A 48 -5.23 -6.13 6.84
N GLN A 49 -5.08 -5.11 5.99
CA GLN A 49 -5.89 -4.91 4.80
C GLN A 49 -4.99 -4.79 3.57
N GLY A 50 -5.08 -5.77 2.69
CA GLY A 50 -4.21 -5.92 1.51
C GLY A 50 -3.41 -7.21 1.56
N LEU A 51 -2.70 -7.53 0.48
CA LEU A 51 -1.77 -8.66 0.41
C LEU A 51 -0.54 -8.22 -0.38
N VAL A 52 0.64 -8.53 0.12
CA VAL A 52 1.92 -8.30 -0.59
C VAL A 52 2.52 -9.58 -1.14
N SER A 53 2.24 -10.72 -0.49
CA SER A 53 2.83 -12.02 -0.79
C SER A 53 1.81 -13.14 -1.05
N GLY A 54 0.51 -12.82 -0.99
CA GLY A 54 -0.54 -13.84 -1.08
C GLY A 54 -0.85 -14.55 0.23
N GLY A 55 -0.40 -14.03 1.39
CA GLY A 55 -0.70 -14.55 2.72
C GLY A 55 0.52 -15.05 3.50
N CYS A 56 1.68 -15.21 2.84
CA CYS A 56 2.84 -15.85 3.45
C CYS A 56 3.67 -14.93 4.35
N LEU A 57 3.82 -13.66 3.98
CA LEU A 57 4.68 -12.70 4.69
C LEU A 57 3.90 -11.75 5.60
N GLU A 58 2.57 -11.72 5.49
CA GLU A 58 1.73 -10.74 6.20
C GLU A 58 1.80 -10.92 7.72
N GLY A 59 1.95 -12.14 8.22
CA GLY A 59 2.13 -12.42 9.63
C GLY A 59 3.44 -11.88 10.21
N ASP A 60 4.53 -12.03 9.47
CA ASP A 60 5.84 -11.50 9.83
C ASP A 60 5.86 -9.96 9.72
N LEU A 61 5.28 -9.41 8.66
CA LEU A 61 5.08 -7.97 8.52
C LEU A 61 4.28 -7.36 9.69
N ALA A 62 3.30 -8.08 10.23
CA ALA A 62 2.54 -7.63 11.40
C ALA A 62 3.41 -7.57 12.67
N ALA A 63 4.42 -8.44 12.80
CA ALA A 63 5.39 -8.36 13.90
C ALA A 63 6.27 -7.10 13.77
N HIS A 64 6.86 -6.87 12.60
CA HIS A 64 7.63 -5.65 12.31
C HIS A 64 6.79 -4.36 12.44
N ALA A 65 5.50 -4.42 12.09
CA ALA A 65 4.59 -3.28 12.24
C ALA A 65 4.47 -2.84 13.72
N ARG A 66 4.45 -3.77 14.68
CA ARG A 66 4.42 -3.43 16.12
C ARG A 66 5.67 -2.67 16.56
N GLU A 67 6.84 -3.03 16.02
CA GLU A 67 8.10 -2.33 16.29
C GLU A 67 8.04 -0.89 15.76
N VAL A 68 7.56 -0.70 14.52
CA VAL A 68 7.39 0.62 13.89
C VAL A 68 6.37 1.48 14.64
N ILE A 69 5.27 0.90 15.12
CA ILE A 69 4.29 1.62 15.95
C ILE A 69 4.93 2.12 17.24
N THR A 70 5.78 1.31 17.86
CA THR A 70 6.41 1.62 19.15
C THR A 70 7.55 2.63 19.01
N SER A 71 8.43 2.45 18.02
CA SER A 71 9.58 3.34 17.80
C SER A 71 9.20 4.65 17.12
N GLY A 72 8.18 4.62 16.25
CA GLY A 72 7.82 5.73 15.37
C GLY A 72 8.73 5.85 14.13
N GLU A 73 9.78 5.04 14.05
CA GLU A 73 10.77 5.10 12.97
C GLU A 73 10.35 4.24 11.77
N ALA A 74 10.50 4.79 10.57
CA ALA A 74 10.26 4.05 9.34
C ALA A 74 11.35 2.99 9.14
N HIS A 75 10.97 1.81 8.66
CA HIS A 75 11.87 0.68 8.49
C HIS A 75 11.63 -0.05 7.17
N ILE A 76 12.72 -0.49 6.51
CA ILE A 76 12.65 -1.31 5.28
C ILE A 76 12.98 -2.75 5.61
N VAL A 77 11.99 -3.65 5.45
CA VAL A 77 12.17 -5.10 5.55
C VAL A 77 12.46 -5.67 4.16
N THR A 78 13.41 -6.58 4.07
CA THR A 78 13.77 -7.24 2.81
C THR A 78 13.52 -8.74 2.94
N TYR A 79 12.71 -9.27 2.04
CA TYR A 79 12.48 -10.71 1.87
C TYR A 79 13.14 -11.16 0.56
N ASP A 80 14.21 -11.93 0.66
CA ASP A 80 14.87 -12.56 -0.49
C ASP A 80 14.51 -14.05 -0.51
N LEU A 81 13.58 -14.40 -1.40
CA LEU A 81 13.05 -15.73 -1.56
C LEU A 81 13.67 -16.45 -2.77
N ARG A 82 14.81 -15.97 -3.28
CA ARG A 82 15.50 -16.51 -4.44
C ARG A 82 16.46 -17.63 -4.02
N GLY A 83 16.45 -18.73 -4.75
CA GLY A 83 17.39 -19.85 -4.59
C GLY A 83 17.21 -20.62 -3.27
N GLU A 84 18.30 -21.11 -2.69
CA GLU A 84 18.32 -21.97 -1.49
C GLU A 84 17.81 -21.29 -0.21
N ASN A 85 17.52 -19.99 -0.25
CA ASN A 85 16.96 -19.24 0.89
C ASN A 85 15.48 -19.59 1.16
N GLU A 86 14.80 -20.34 0.28
CA GLU A 86 13.44 -20.84 0.54
C GLU A 86 13.32 -21.63 1.84
N GLU A 87 14.37 -22.37 2.24
CA GLU A 87 14.36 -23.17 3.47
C GLU A 87 14.46 -22.32 4.74
N LEU A 88 15.05 -21.12 4.67
CA LEU A 88 15.23 -20.23 5.84
C LEU A 88 13.90 -19.66 6.36
N PHE A 89 12.90 -19.49 5.51
CA PHE A 89 11.58 -19.00 5.90
C PHE A 89 10.56 -20.15 6.09
N GLY A 90 10.92 -21.42 5.81
CA GLY A 90 10.11 -22.61 6.08
C GLY A 90 8.75 -22.64 5.36
N LEU A 91 8.57 -21.84 4.33
CA LEU A 91 7.25 -21.55 3.77
C LEU A 91 6.95 -22.31 2.47
N GLY A 92 7.94 -23.00 1.83
CA GLY A 92 7.72 -23.75 0.59
C GLY A 92 7.00 -22.93 -0.50
N ILE A 93 7.29 -21.62 -0.53
CA ILE A 93 6.59 -20.66 -1.37
C ILE A 93 7.23 -20.71 -2.75
N GLY A 94 6.48 -21.11 -3.76
CA GLY A 94 6.92 -21.12 -5.15
C GLY A 94 7.19 -19.73 -5.77
N CYS A 95 7.66 -18.76 -4.96
CA CYS A 95 8.02 -17.42 -5.37
C CYS A 95 9.55 -17.30 -5.42
N ASP A 96 10.13 -17.18 -6.60
CA ASP A 96 11.55 -16.92 -6.80
C ASP A 96 11.78 -15.42 -6.99
N GLY A 97 11.60 -14.64 -5.91
CA GLY A 97 11.66 -13.19 -5.97
C GLY A 97 12.17 -12.52 -4.71
N LEU A 98 12.57 -11.26 -4.86
CA LEU A 98 12.95 -10.37 -3.77
C LEU A 98 11.90 -9.29 -3.61
N LEU A 99 11.51 -9.01 -2.38
CA LEU A 99 10.61 -7.93 -1.99
C LEU A 99 11.30 -7.03 -0.96
N ARG A 100 11.29 -5.72 -1.20
CA ARG A 100 11.66 -4.70 -0.21
C ARG A 100 10.39 -3.94 0.17
N ILE A 101 10.07 -3.90 1.44
CA ILE A 101 8.82 -3.33 1.95
C ILE A 101 9.16 -2.26 2.98
N LEU A 102 8.77 -1.03 2.72
CA LEU A 102 8.86 0.08 3.65
C LEU A 102 7.65 0.06 4.59
N LEU A 103 7.92 0.13 5.88
CA LEU A 103 6.93 0.26 6.94
C LEU A 103 6.99 1.68 7.52
N GLN A 104 5.85 2.38 7.55
CA GLN A 104 5.73 3.76 8.04
C GLN A 104 4.57 3.84 9.04
N ARG A 105 4.83 4.40 10.22
CA ARG A 105 3.79 4.64 11.22
C ARG A 105 2.80 5.68 10.72
N LEU A 106 1.51 5.40 10.94
CA LEU A 106 0.41 6.32 10.75
C LEU A 106 -0.32 6.46 12.09
N SER A 107 -0.43 7.65 12.61
CA SER A 107 -1.00 7.89 13.93
C SER A 107 -1.94 9.11 13.94
N PRO A 108 -2.87 9.19 14.90
CA PRO A 108 -3.78 10.34 15.03
C PRO A 108 -3.05 11.67 15.21
N ASP A 109 -1.96 11.69 15.97
CA ASP A 109 -1.14 12.86 16.23
C ASP A 109 -0.42 13.41 14.99
N ALA A 110 -0.18 12.55 13.97
CA ALA A 110 0.33 12.93 12.65
C ALA A 110 -0.77 12.98 11.58
N GLU A 111 -2.06 13.06 11.97
CA GLU A 111 -3.21 13.09 11.05
C GLU A 111 -3.22 11.94 10.03
N TYR A 112 -2.55 10.82 10.35
CA TYR A 112 -2.35 9.65 9.49
C TYR A 112 -1.58 9.93 8.19
N GLU A 113 -0.78 11.00 8.16
CA GLU A 113 0.12 11.24 7.03
C GLU A 113 1.24 10.15 6.95
N PRO A 114 1.69 9.78 5.76
CA PRO A 114 1.31 10.32 4.44
C PRO A 114 0.06 9.66 3.83
N PHE A 115 -0.54 8.65 4.49
CA PHE A 115 -1.60 7.87 3.83
C PHE A 115 -2.92 8.64 3.73
N ALA A 116 -3.20 9.57 4.63
CA ALA A 116 -4.39 10.44 4.53
C ALA A 116 -4.39 11.20 3.19
N ARG A 117 -3.28 11.84 2.84
CA ARG A 117 -3.13 12.54 1.56
C ARG A 117 -3.13 11.58 0.36
N ILE A 118 -2.49 10.42 0.47
CA ILE A 118 -2.56 9.37 -0.57
C ILE A 118 -4.01 8.96 -0.80
N ALA A 119 -4.79 8.75 0.26
CA ALA A 119 -6.19 8.37 0.17
C ALA A 119 -7.04 9.44 -0.55
N ASP A 120 -6.80 10.71 -0.26
CA ASP A 120 -7.50 11.82 -0.93
C ASP A 120 -7.16 11.87 -2.43
N LEU A 121 -5.89 11.70 -2.80
CA LEU A 121 -5.45 11.64 -4.20
C LEU A 121 -6.05 10.44 -4.94
N LEU A 122 -6.13 9.28 -4.30
CA LEU A 122 -6.76 8.08 -4.88
C LEU A 122 -8.28 8.23 -5.05
N ARG A 123 -8.94 9.07 -4.24
CA ARG A 123 -10.35 9.44 -4.37
C ARG A 123 -10.58 10.57 -5.36
N GLY A 124 -9.52 11.29 -5.71
CA GLY A 124 -9.54 12.40 -6.66
C GLY A 124 -9.90 11.99 -8.08
N ASP A 125 -9.62 12.87 -9.02
CA ASP A 125 -10.00 12.71 -10.42
C ASP A 125 -8.80 12.69 -11.38
N ALA A 126 -7.61 13.08 -10.91
CA ALA A 126 -6.40 13.13 -11.72
C ALA A 126 -5.26 12.33 -11.07
N PRO A 127 -4.42 11.66 -11.89
CA PRO A 127 -3.20 11.05 -11.40
C PRO A 127 -2.27 12.08 -10.74
N ALA A 128 -1.55 11.67 -9.70
CA ALA A 128 -0.61 12.52 -9.00
C ALA A 128 0.74 11.82 -8.83
N PRO A 129 1.87 12.52 -9.13
CA PRO A 129 3.19 11.97 -8.86
C PRO A 129 3.43 11.89 -7.35
N CYS A 130 4.12 10.83 -6.94
CA CYS A 130 4.51 10.58 -5.57
C CYS A 130 5.93 10.00 -5.55
N ALA A 131 6.76 10.48 -4.64
CA ALA A 131 8.11 9.97 -4.42
C ALA A 131 8.29 9.59 -2.95
N ILE A 132 8.94 8.45 -2.71
CA ILE A 132 9.20 7.93 -1.37
C ILE A 132 10.72 7.84 -1.19
N VAL A 133 11.25 8.42 -0.13
CA VAL A 133 12.67 8.40 0.23
C VAL A 133 13.02 7.03 0.81
N LEU A 134 14.06 6.38 0.29
CA LEU A 134 14.50 5.03 0.67
C LEU A 134 15.83 5.01 1.42
N ALA A 135 16.53 6.14 1.47
CA ALA A 135 17.74 6.33 2.25
C ALA A 135 17.82 7.77 2.75
N ASP A 136 18.38 7.96 3.95
CA ASP A 136 18.55 9.28 4.53
C ASP A 136 19.44 10.17 3.64
N ARG A 137 18.99 11.41 3.38
CA ARG A 137 19.68 12.35 2.51
C ARG A 137 19.47 13.81 2.94
N GLY A 138 20.46 14.39 3.57
CA GLY A 138 20.34 15.73 4.12
C GLY A 138 19.26 15.81 5.19
N GLU A 139 18.22 16.60 4.95
CA GLU A 139 17.07 16.71 5.85
C GLU A 139 16.01 15.62 5.63
N LEU A 140 16.06 14.91 4.48
CA LEU A 140 15.11 13.85 4.16
C LEU A 140 15.47 12.56 4.89
N ARG A 141 14.46 11.88 5.39
CA ARG A 141 14.55 10.59 6.10
C ARG A 141 13.87 9.47 5.32
N VAL A 142 14.31 8.25 5.59
CA VAL A 142 13.63 7.06 5.07
C VAL A 142 12.16 7.12 5.41
N GLY A 143 11.31 6.95 4.40
CA GLY A 143 9.85 7.02 4.54
C GLY A 143 9.26 8.37 4.19
N ASP A 144 10.04 9.46 4.12
CA ASP A 144 9.49 10.73 3.69
C ASP A 144 8.80 10.61 2.33
N THR A 145 7.56 11.09 2.27
CA THR A 145 6.73 11.01 1.09
C THR A 145 6.51 12.39 0.49
N LEU A 146 7.01 12.58 -0.72
CA LEU A 146 6.97 13.85 -1.44
C LEU A 146 5.89 13.79 -2.53
N PHE A 147 4.94 14.71 -2.45
CA PHE A 147 3.87 14.85 -3.43
C PHE A 147 4.26 15.93 -4.45
N ALA A 148 3.91 15.70 -5.73
CA ALA A 148 4.29 16.57 -6.85
C ALA A 148 5.82 16.72 -7.07
N ALA A 149 6.62 15.78 -6.55
CA ALA A 149 8.07 15.85 -6.68
C ALA A 149 8.51 15.63 -8.13
N THR A 150 9.19 16.63 -8.67
CA THR A 150 9.91 16.57 -9.96
C THR A 150 11.41 16.55 -9.66
N GLY A 151 12.20 15.74 -10.38
CA GLY A 151 13.64 15.68 -10.16
C GLY A 151 14.23 14.36 -10.65
N PRO A 152 15.54 14.14 -10.63
CA PRO A 152 16.17 12.94 -11.14
C PRO A 152 15.71 11.69 -10.37
N VAL A 153 15.60 10.59 -11.06
CA VAL A 153 15.41 9.26 -10.45
C VAL A 153 16.77 8.84 -9.87
N THR A 154 16.80 8.48 -8.59
CA THR A 154 17.95 7.91 -7.91
C THR A 154 17.55 6.61 -7.23
N ASP A 155 18.49 5.73 -6.96
CA ASP A 155 18.23 4.46 -6.25
C ASP A 155 17.68 4.65 -4.83
N ASP A 156 17.88 5.87 -4.29
CA ASP A 156 17.41 6.25 -2.95
C ASP A 156 15.99 6.81 -2.92
N VAL A 157 15.29 6.84 -4.06
CA VAL A 157 13.94 7.40 -4.15
C VAL A 157 13.07 6.55 -5.08
N LEU A 158 12.03 5.94 -4.53
CA LEU A 158 10.98 5.31 -5.34
C LEU A 158 10.04 6.38 -5.88
N ARG A 159 9.93 6.48 -7.19
CA ARG A 159 8.91 7.28 -7.86
C ARG A 159 7.75 6.41 -8.30
N THR A 160 6.55 6.87 -8.03
CA THR A 160 5.31 6.19 -8.41
C THR A 160 4.25 7.21 -8.78
N GLU A 161 3.22 6.77 -9.44
CA GLU A 161 2.04 7.57 -9.77
C GLU A 161 0.84 7.04 -8.97
N LEU A 162 0.22 7.91 -8.20
CA LEU A 162 -1.05 7.62 -7.54
C LEU A 162 -2.18 7.81 -8.55
N ARG A 163 -2.78 6.70 -8.96
CA ARG A 163 -3.89 6.72 -9.92
C ARG A 163 -5.21 6.65 -9.18
N PRO A 164 -6.14 7.57 -9.44
CA PRO A 164 -7.49 7.54 -8.89
C PRO A 164 -8.19 6.19 -9.12
N LEU A 165 -9.16 5.89 -8.26
CA LEU A 165 -10.02 4.74 -8.47
C LEU A 165 -10.67 4.80 -9.86
N PRO A 166 -10.70 3.69 -10.62
CA PRO A 166 -11.37 3.64 -11.91
C PRO A 166 -12.83 4.07 -11.77
N ARG A 167 -13.36 4.74 -12.79
CA ARG A 167 -14.73 5.27 -12.83
C ARG A 167 -15.51 4.59 -13.94
N LEU A 168 -16.72 4.17 -13.61
CA LEU A 168 -17.68 3.62 -14.56
C LEU A 168 -18.92 4.50 -14.58
N LEU A 169 -19.29 4.99 -15.75
CA LEU A 169 -20.56 5.63 -16.00
C LEU A 169 -21.48 4.62 -16.73
N VAL A 170 -22.61 4.31 -16.14
CA VAL A 170 -23.65 3.46 -16.73
C VAL A 170 -24.79 4.35 -17.17
N LEU A 171 -25.06 4.38 -18.48
CA LEU A 171 -26.18 5.14 -19.06
C LEU A 171 -27.39 4.22 -19.18
N GLY A 172 -28.40 4.45 -18.35
CA GLY A 172 -29.60 3.63 -18.21
C GLY A 172 -29.61 2.86 -16.89
N ALA A 173 -30.79 2.78 -16.28
CA ALA A 173 -31.04 2.12 -14.98
C ALA A 173 -31.94 0.88 -15.16
N GLY A 174 -31.86 0.19 -16.29
CA GLY A 174 -32.58 -1.05 -16.55
C GLY A 174 -32.10 -2.22 -15.69
N PRO A 175 -32.82 -3.35 -15.70
CA PRO A 175 -32.46 -4.54 -14.90
C PRO A 175 -31.08 -5.10 -15.23
N ASP A 176 -30.57 -4.86 -16.42
CA ASP A 176 -29.25 -5.22 -16.92
C ASP A 176 -28.10 -4.37 -16.32
N ALA A 177 -28.39 -3.17 -15.83
CA ALA A 177 -27.41 -2.33 -15.14
C ALA A 177 -26.99 -2.91 -13.77
N ALA A 178 -27.89 -3.58 -13.05
CA ALA A 178 -27.64 -4.08 -11.70
C ALA A 178 -26.43 -5.04 -11.61
N PRO A 179 -26.28 -6.08 -12.44
CA PRO A 179 -25.12 -6.96 -12.40
C PRO A 179 -23.82 -6.23 -12.77
N VAL A 180 -23.85 -5.25 -13.68
CA VAL A 180 -22.68 -4.44 -14.04
C VAL A 180 -22.20 -3.61 -12.86
N VAL A 181 -23.15 -2.97 -12.16
CA VAL A 181 -22.86 -2.20 -10.93
C VAL A 181 -22.24 -3.10 -9.86
N THR A 182 -22.82 -4.29 -9.64
CA THR A 182 -22.30 -5.25 -8.65
C THR A 182 -20.86 -5.67 -8.96
N LEU A 183 -20.58 -6.04 -10.21
CA LEU A 183 -19.23 -6.43 -10.63
C LEU A 183 -18.23 -5.28 -10.51
N ALA A 184 -18.61 -4.08 -10.92
CA ALA A 184 -17.75 -2.91 -10.82
C ALA A 184 -17.46 -2.54 -9.35
N ASP A 185 -18.43 -2.69 -8.43
CA ASP A 185 -18.20 -2.48 -7.00
C ASP A 185 -17.23 -3.53 -6.41
N LEU A 186 -17.36 -4.79 -6.80
CA LEU A 186 -16.42 -5.85 -6.42
C LEU A 186 -15.01 -5.58 -6.91
N LEU A 187 -14.85 -5.01 -8.11
CA LEU A 187 -13.56 -4.58 -8.66
C LEU A 187 -13.01 -3.32 -7.96
N GLY A 188 -13.80 -2.65 -7.14
CA GLY A 188 -13.42 -1.45 -6.43
C GLY A 188 -13.51 -0.17 -7.25
N TRP A 189 -14.33 -0.13 -8.29
CA TRP A 189 -14.54 1.04 -9.13
C TRP A 189 -15.53 2.03 -8.51
N ARG A 190 -15.44 3.29 -8.91
CA ARG A 190 -16.45 4.32 -8.63
C ARG A 190 -17.50 4.25 -9.72
N ILE A 191 -18.79 4.15 -9.33
CA ILE A 191 -19.87 3.91 -10.26
C ILE A 191 -20.87 5.05 -10.18
N THR A 192 -21.29 5.54 -11.34
CA THR A 192 -22.40 6.47 -11.51
C THR A 192 -23.38 5.85 -12.49
N VAL A 193 -24.66 5.79 -12.11
CA VAL A 193 -25.76 5.36 -12.98
C VAL A 193 -26.62 6.56 -13.28
N VAL A 194 -26.96 6.79 -14.56
CA VAL A 194 -27.74 7.93 -15.04
C VAL A 194 -28.93 7.42 -15.85
#